data_0e53b8b2488f5d99a2b8f3086ec6f458
#
_entry.id   0e53b8b2488f5d99a2b8f3086ec6f458
#
_cell.length_a   1.000
_cell.length_b   1.000
_cell.length_c   1.000
_cell.angle_alpha   90.00
_cell.angle_beta   90.00
_cell.angle_gamma   90.00
#
_symmetry.space_group_name_H-M   'P 1'
#
loop_
_entity.id
_entity.type
_entity.pdbx_description
1 polymer ?
#
loop_
_entity_poly.entity_id
_entity_poly.type
_entity_poly.pdbx_seq_one_letter_code
_entity_poly.pdbx_strand_id
1 'polypeptide(L)'
;MFYALIFCDSLSETIKIISPDGKVELKEDRKEEVMIAGLKCTKSVLMIPEQYEKYDHLTVKKTIKEPGHDHWINYIWQSLTPYEGVTCSIKCFDDLKIKDFMIFDNKSYYHVDKSTDNTAMEITSSQWLDSDTGFSIVISE
;
A
#
# COMPACT_ATOMS: atom_id res chain seq x y z
N MET A 1 -14.45 -4.21 -8.70
CA MET A 1 -12.97 -4.03 -8.47
C MET A 1 -12.56 -4.83 -7.24
N PHE A 2 -11.46 -5.55 -7.34
CA PHE A 2 -10.95 -6.37 -6.24
C PHE A 2 -9.69 -5.71 -5.66
N TYR A 3 -9.58 -5.76 -4.36
CA TYR A 3 -8.40 -5.33 -3.62
C TYR A 3 -7.84 -6.54 -2.88
N ALA A 4 -6.61 -6.95 -3.19
CA ALA A 4 -5.95 -8.04 -2.48
C ALA A 4 -4.85 -7.47 -1.58
N LEU A 5 -4.84 -7.87 -0.33
CA LEU A 5 -3.88 -7.46 0.68
C LEU A 5 -3.25 -8.70 1.28
N ILE A 6 -1.95 -8.68 1.45
CA ILE A 6 -1.18 -9.80 2.01
C ILE A 6 -0.47 -9.31 3.26
N PHE A 7 -0.62 -10.04 4.34
CA PHE A 7 -0.02 -9.73 5.63
C PHE A 7 0.74 -10.91 6.17
N CYS A 8 1.89 -10.64 6.71
CA CYS A 8 2.65 -11.59 7.51
C CYS A 8 2.70 -11.04 8.93
N ASP A 9 2.34 -11.86 9.91
CA ASP A 9 2.42 -11.56 11.35
C ASP A 9 1.62 -10.34 11.85
N SER A 10 0.59 -9.89 11.13
CA SER A 10 -0.25 -8.79 11.62
C SER A 10 -1.10 -9.21 12.83
N LEU A 11 -1.13 -8.38 13.88
CA LEU A 11 -1.97 -8.59 15.06
C LEU A 11 -3.41 -8.17 14.81
N SER A 12 -3.60 -7.10 14.10
CA SER A 12 -4.93 -6.62 13.75
C SER A 12 -4.90 -5.74 12.51
N GLU A 13 -6.00 -5.76 11.80
CA GLU A 13 -6.20 -5.02 10.58
C GLU A 13 -7.58 -4.37 10.56
N THR A 14 -7.64 -3.13 10.10
CA THR A 14 -8.89 -2.45 9.83
C THR A 14 -8.81 -1.79 8.46
N ILE A 15 -9.80 -2.09 7.60
CA ILE A 15 -9.91 -1.51 6.27
C ILE A 15 -11.24 -0.81 6.14
N LYS A 16 -11.22 0.41 5.60
CA LYS A 16 -12.40 1.23 5.36
C LYS A 16 -12.37 1.74 3.93
N ILE A 17 -13.48 1.58 3.24
CA ILE A 17 -13.72 2.20 1.94
C ILE A 17 -14.51 3.48 2.19
N ILE A 18 -13.98 4.61 1.75
CA ILE A 18 -14.56 5.93 1.95
C ILE A 18 -14.93 6.48 0.58
N SER A 19 -16.22 6.70 0.36
CA SER A 19 -16.74 7.37 -0.84
C SER A 19 -16.65 8.90 -0.70
N PRO A 20 -16.76 9.67 -1.81
CA PRO A 20 -16.72 11.13 -1.78
C PRO A 20 -17.82 11.77 -0.92
N ASP A 21 -18.94 11.09 -0.67
CA ASP A 21 -20.02 11.54 0.22
C ASP A 21 -19.74 11.26 1.72
N GLY A 22 -18.54 10.76 2.05
CA GLY A 22 -18.11 10.52 3.42
C GLY A 22 -18.65 9.26 4.08
N LYS A 23 -19.45 8.46 3.38
CA LYS A 23 -19.90 7.15 3.91
C LYS A 23 -18.72 6.20 4.00
N VAL A 24 -18.68 5.43 5.06
CA VAL A 24 -17.64 4.43 5.31
C VAL A 24 -18.27 3.06 5.35
N GLU A 25 -17.76 2.16 4.54
CA GLU A 25 -18.19 0.76 4.54
C GLU A 25 -16.99 -0.17 4.72
N LEU A 26 -17.19 -1.22 5.50
CA LEU A 26 -16.22 -2.30 5.71
C LEU A 26 -16.77 -3.57 5.08
N LYS A 27 -16.00 -4.17 4.19
CA LYS A 27 -16.36 -5.47 3.64
C LYS A 27 -15.11 -6.29 3.38
N GLU A 28 -15.07 -7.45 3.98
CA GLU A 28 -14.09 -8.48 3.70
C GLU A 28 -14.78 -9.61 2.96
N ASP A 29 -14.25 -9.99 1.80
CA ASP A 29 -14.86 -11.01 0.98
C ASP A 29 -14.26 -12.40 1.25
N ARG A 30 -12.93 -12.48 1.38
CA ARG A 30 -12.22 -13.75 1.59
C ARG A 30 -10.88 -13.58 2.28
N LYS A 31 -10.61 -14.48 3.26
CA LYS A 31 -9.28 -14.69 3.84
C LYS A 31 -8.73 -16.03 3.42
N GLU A 32 -7.46 -16.06 3.07
CA GLU A 32 -6.72 -17.31 2.80
C GLU A 32 -5.31 -17.24 3.38
N GLU A 33 -4.82 -18.38 3.85
CA GLU A 33 -3.42 -18.50 4.25
C GLU A 33 -2.56 -18.78 3.01
N VAL A 34 -1.49 -18.04 2.85
CA VAL A 34 -0.52 -18.18 1.75
C VAL A 34 0.89 -18.26 2.29
N MET A 35 1.75 -18.98 1.57
CA MET A 35 3.18 -19.02 1.89
C MET A 35 3.93 -18.09 0.95
N ILE A 36 4.67 -17.14 1.51
CA ILE A 36 5.51 -16.21 0.75
C ILE A 36 6.92 -16.28 1.31
N ALA A 37 7.88 -16.63 0.47
CA ALA A 37 9.29 -16.78 0.85
C ALA A 37 9.50 -17.63 2.14
N GLY A 38 8.69 -18.69 2.32
CA GLY A 38 8.74 -19.54 3.49
C GLY A 38 8.02 -19.02 4.73
N LEU A 39 7.42 -17.85 4.68
CA LEU A 39 6.63 -17.25 5.75
C LEU A 39 5.13 -17.52 5.55
N LYS A 40 4.45 -17.80 6.63
CA LYS A 40 2.98 -17.95 6.66
C LYS A 40 2.35 -16.58 6.72
N CYS A 41 1.60 -16.23 5.70
CA CYS A 41 0.95 -14.93 5.56
C CYS A 41 -0.55 -15.10 5.40
N THR A 42 -1.31 -14.09 5.81
CA THR A 42 -2.74 -14.00 5.55
C THR A 42 -2.99 -13.07 4.37
N LYS A 43 -3.69 -13.56 3.37
CA LYS A 43 -4.16 -12.75 2.25
C LYS A 43 -5.64 -12.45 2.44
N SER A 44 -5.98 -11.18 2.53
CA SER A 44 -7.35 -10.70 2.56
C SER A 44 -7.73 -10.14 1.19
N VAL A 45 -8.82 -10.64 0.62
CA VAL A 45 -9.39 -10.11 -0.62
C VAL A 45 -10.63 -9.31 -0.27
N LEU A 46 -10.64 -8.06 -0.70
CA LEU A 46 -11.74 -7.13 -0.49
C LEU A 46 -12.42 -6.84 -1.82
N MET A 47 -13.73 -7.00 -1.85
CA MET A 47 -14.55 -6.51 -2.94
C MET A 47 -15.02 -5.08 -2.65
N ILE A 48 -14.83 -4.19 -3.61
CA ILE A 48 -15.47 -2.87 -3.56
C ILE A 48 -16.94 -3.09 -3.94
N PRO A 49 -17.89 -2.72 -3.06
CA PRO A 49 -19.32 -2.89 -3.32
C PRO A 49 -19.77 -2.14 -4.59
N GLU A 50 -20.67 -2.72 -5.35
CA GLU A 50 -21.21 -2.15 -6.60
C GLU A 50 -21.75 -0.73 -6.43
N GLN A 51 -22.31 -0.43 -5.27
CA GLN A 51 -22.80 0.93 -4.99
C GLN A 51 -21.73 2.02 -5.07
N TYR A 52 -20.45 1.66 -5.03
CA TYR A 52 -19.31 2.57 -5.18
C TYR A 52 -18.81 2.70 -6.61
N GLU A 53 -19.24 1.87 -7.54
CA GLU A 53 -18.82 1.91 -8.95
C GLU A 53 -19.24 3.20 -9.68
N LYS A 54 -20.21 3.91 -9.14
CA LYS A 54 -20.68 5.21 -9.67
C LYS A 54 -19.74 6.38 -9.35
N TYR A 55 -18.75 6.19 -8.49
CA TYR A 55 -17.83 7.26 -8.09
C TYR A 55 -16.55 7.21 -8.91
N ASP A 56 -16.07 8.37 -9.34
CA ASP A 56 -14.83 8.52 -10.09
C ASP A 56 -13.59 8.19 -9.26
N HIS A 57 -13.70 8.28 -7.95
CA HIS A 57 -12.62 7.95 -7.03
C HIS A 57 -13.15 7.41 -5.70
N LEU A 58 -12.33 6.61 -5.06
CA LEU A 58 -12.56 6.06 -3.72
C LEU A 58 -11.30 6.19 -2.89
N THR A 59 -11.46 6.38 -1.60
CA THR A 59 -10.35 6.31 -0.64
C THR A 59 -10.43 5.00 0.12
N VAL A 60 -9.34 4.25 0.09
CA VAL A 60 -9.17 3.04 0.93
C VAL A 60 -8.24 3.39 2.07
N LYS A 61 -8.75 3.38 3.29
CA LYS A 61 -7.94 3.56 4.50
C LYS A 61 -7.67 2.21 5.15
N LYS A 62 -6.40 1.88 5.28
CA LYS A 62 -5.92 0.66 5.92
C LYS A 62 -5.13 1.03 7.17
N THR A 63 -5.45 0.40 8.28
CA THR A 63 -4.71 0.51 9.54
C THR A 63 -4.28 -0.90 9.95
N ILE A 64 -2.98 -1.08 10.16
CA ILE A 64 -2.39 -2.35 10.55
C ILE A 64 -1.66 -2.15 11.86
N LYS A 65 -1.83 -3.09 12.78
CA LYS A 65 -0.96 -3.27 13.93
C LYS A 65 -0.20 -4.57 13.72
N GLU A 66 1.10 -4.47 13.68
CA GLU A 66 2.00 -5.62 13.62
C GLU A 66 2.75 -5.76 14.94
N PRO A 67 3.11 -7.00 15.35
CA PRO A 67 4.04 -7.18 16.45
C PRO A 67 5.33 -6.44 16.10
N GLY A 68 5.94 -5.80 17.07
CA GLY A 68 7.18 -5.06 16.86
C GLY A 68 8.24 -5.96 16.24
N HIS A 69 8.72 -5.58 15.08
CA HIS A 69 9.91 -6.16 14.48
C HIS A 69 11.09 -5.32 14.92
N ASP A 70 12.10 -5.94 15.48
CA ASP A 70 13.30 -5.25 15.96
C ASP A 70 14.09 -4.58 14.83
N HIS A 71 13.65 -4.71 13.57
CA HIS A 71 14.55 -4.42 12.47
C HIS A 71 13.99 -3.48 11.41
N TRP A 72 12.89 -3.81 10.73
CA TRP A 72 12.45 -3.00 9.59
C TRP A 72 11.06 -3.37 9.08
N ILE A 73 10.39 -2.39 8.50
CA ILE A 73 9.11 -2.55 7.80
C ILE A 73 9.41 -2.39 6.32
N ASN A 74 8.94 -3.33 5.52
CA ASN A 74 8.99 -3.23 4.07
C ASN A 74 7.59 -2.95 3.53
N TYR A 75 7.37 -1.73 3.07
CA TYR A 75 6.14 -1.36 2.39
C TYR A 75 6.30 -1.57 0.89
N ILE A 76 5.45 -2.42 0.33
CA ILE A 76 5.42 -2.71 -1.10
C ILE A 76 4.08 -2.25 -1.67
N TRP A 77 4.14 -1.46 -2.73
CA TRP A 77 3.00 -1.14 -3.55
C TRP A 77 3.22 -1.65 -4.97
N GLN A 78 2.27 -2.41 -5.47
CA GLN A 78 2.30 -2.99 -6.80
C GLN A 78 0.89 -3.02 -7.37
N SER A 79 0.71 -2.61 -8.61
CA SER A 79 -0.56 -2.70 -9.29
C SER A 79 -0.69 -4.00 -10.07
N LEU A 80 -1.87 -4.61 -10.01
CA LEU A 80 -2.20 -5.82 -10.78
C LEU A 80 -2.80 -5.49 -12.16
N THR A 81 -3.12 -4.23 -12.41
CA THR A 81 -3.70 -3.76 -13.68
C THR A 81 -3.00 -2.48 -14.12
N PRO A 82 -2.98 -2.17 -15.42
CA PRO A 82 -2.50 -0.87 -15.87
C PRO A 82 -3.28 0.27 -15.22
N TYR A 83 -2.61 1.38 -14.95
CA TYR A 83 -3.20 2.54 -14.28
C TYR A 83 -2.53 3.84 -14.75
N GLU A 84 -3.27 4.94 -14.64
CA GLU A 84 -2.79 6.27 -14.97
C GLU A 84 -2.37 7.02 -13.72
N GLY A 85 -1.08 7.27 -13.63
CA GLY A 85 -0.49 8.05 -12.57
C GLY A 85 -0.53 7.40 -11.17
N VAL A 86 0.36 7.81 -10.31
CA VAL A 86 0.41 7.44 -8.89
C VAL A 86 0.99 8.57 -8.08
N THR A 87 0.47 8.75 -6.87
CA THR A 87 1.09 9.57 -5.83
C THR A 87 1.13 8.75 -4.55
N CYS A 88 2.33 8.53 -4.03
CA CYS A 88 2.53 7.89 -2.74
C CYS A 88 3.30 8.84 -1.83
N SER A 89 2.69 9.20 -0.71
CA SER A 89 3.33 10.01 0.32
C SER A 89 3.52 9.18 1.58
N ILE A 90 4.73 9.13 2.09
CA ILE A 90 5.09 8.42 3.30
C ILE A 90 5.64 9.41 4.31
N LYS A 91 5.20 9.25 5.55
CA LYS A 91 5.71 10.00 6.68
C LYS A 91 5.97 9.05 7.85
N CYS A 92 7.20 9.06 8.30
CA CYS A 92 7.63 8.32 9.48
C CYS A 92 7.46 9.18 10.73
N PHE A 93 7.18 8.54 11.85
CA PHE A 93 7.03 9.16 13.16
C PHE A 93 8.00 8.52 14.14
N ASP A 94 8.21 9.19 15.23
CA ASP A 94 9.16 8.79 16.28
C ASP A 94 10.58 8.61 15.70
N ASP A 95 11.25 7.54 16.00
CA ASP A 95 12.62 7.27 15.55
C ASP A 95 12.70 6.56 14.18
N LEU A 96 11.54 6.30 13.55
CA LEU A 96 11.48 5.62 12.25
C LEU A 96 12.02 6.49 11.12
N LYS A 97 12.80 5.90 10.24
CA LYS A 97 13.43 6.53 9.08
C LYS A 97 13.27 5.68 7.82
N ILE A 98 13.18 6.34 6.70
CA ILE A 98 13.24 5.69 5.39
C ILE A 98 14.70 5.36 5.10
N LYS A 99 15.04 4.08 5.07
CA LYS A 99 16.41 3.61 4.84
C LYS A 99 16.73 3.42 3.37
N ASP A 100 15.79 2.86 2.63
CA ASP A 100 15.99 2.56 1.22
C ASP A 100 14.65 2.55 0.47
N PHE A 101 14.72 2.62 -0.85
CA PHE A 101 13.58 2.40 -1.73
C PHE A 101 14.02 1.82 -3.07
N MET A 102 13.12 1.10 -3.71
CA MET A 102 13.33 0.52 -5.03
C MET A 102 12.08 0.70 -5.89
N ILE A 103 12.28 1.08 -7.14
CA ILE A 103 11.23 1.16 -8.15
C ILE A 103 11.43 -0.02 -9.11
N PHE A 104 10.37 -0.87 -9.29
CA PHE A 104 10.39 -2.02 -10.21
C PHE A 104 9.78 -1.66 -11.56
N ASP A 105 10.28 -0.59 -12.15
CA ASP A 105 9.84 -0.05 -13.43
C ASP A 105 10.93 0.87 -13.97
N ASN A 106 10.64 1.51 -15.11
CA ASN A 106 11.51 2.56 -15.60
C ASN A 106 11.51 3.75 -14.64
N LYS A 107 12.61 3.94 -13.95
CA LYS A 107 12.77 5.01 -12.94
C LYS A 107 12.50 6.41 -13.49
N SER A 108 12.68 6.62 -14.81
CA SER A 108 12.42 7.91 -15.44
C SER A 108 10.95 8.33 -15.47
N TYR A 109 10.04 7.39 -15.21
CA TYR A 109 8.61 7.68 -15.12
C TYR A 109 8.21 8.26 -13.76
N TYR A 110 9.10 8.20 -12.80
CA TYR A 110 8.82 8.59 -11.41
C TYR A 110 9.66 9.78 -10.99
N HIS A 111 9.02 10.67 -10.26
CA HIS A 111 9.69 11.71 -9.49
C HIS A 111 9.69 11.29 -8.03
N VAL A 112 10.87 11.32 -7.40
CA VAL A 112 11.03 10.97 -5.99
C VAL A 112 11.59 12.17 -5.24
N ASP A 113 10.84 12.63 -4.26
CA ASP A 113 11.26 13.68 -3.32
C ASP A 113 11.39 13.07 -1.92
N LYS A 114 12.55 13.20 -1.31
CA LYS A 114 12.87 12.64 0.00
C LYS A 114 13.42 13.73 0.91
N SER A 115 12.87 13.84 2.12
CA SER A 115 13.35 14.79 3.11
C SER A 115 14.81 14.50 3.53
N THR A 116 15.52 15.54 3.88
CA THR A 116 16.95 15.45 4.26
C THR A 116 17.18 14.62 5.52
N ASP A 117 16.21 14.58 6.42
CA ASP A 117 16.21 13.80 7.65
C ASP A 117 15.70 12.35 7.49
N ASN A 118 15.31 11.98 6.26
CA ASN A 118 14.74 10.68 5.90
C ASN A 118 13.42 10.32 6.61
N THR A 119 12.67 11.28 7.08
CA THR A 119 11.40 11.04 7.76
C THR A 119 10.20 11.11 6.82
N ALA A 120 10.36 11.65 5.63
CA ALA A 120 9.30 11.76 4.64
C ALA A 120 9.79 11.48 3.22
N MET A 121 8.91 10.94 2.39
CA MET A 121 9.14 10.70 0.97
C MET A 121 7.84 10.85 0.20
N GLU A 122 7.94 11.40 -1.00
CA GLU A 122 6.87 11.39 -1.99
C GLU A 122 7.38 10.77 -3.28
N ILE A 123 6.61 9.83 -3.83
CA ILE A 123 6.85 9.19 -5.12
C ILE A 123 5.65 9.51 -6.01
N THR A 124 5.90 10.15 -7.15
CA THR A 124 4.84 10.55 -8.08
C THR A 124 5.16 10.09 -9.50
N SER A 125 4.12 9.75 -10.25
CA SER A 125 4.16 9.57 -11.68
C SER A 125 2.86 10.06 -12.29
N SER A 126 2.93 10.69 -13.45
CA SER A 126 1.76 11.09 -14.27
C SER A 126 1.63 10.24 -15.53
N GLN A 127 2.46 9.23 -15.69
CA GLN A 127 2.47 8.36 -16.87
C GLN A 127 1.45 7.23 -16.73
N TRP A 128 1.08 6.63 -17.86
CA TRP A 128 0.50 5.30 -17.86
C TRP A 128 1.54 4.29 -17.44
N LEU A 129 1.20 3.48 -16.47
CA LEU A 129 2.07 2.47 -15.88
C LEU A 129 1.47 1.09 -16.13
N ASP A 130 2.32 0.15 -16.53
CA ASP A 130 1.91 -1.23 -16.79
C ASP A 130 1.54 -1.97 -15.50
N SER A 131 0.85 -3.10 -15.64
CA SER A 131 0.66 -4.03 -14.54
C SER A 131 2.01 -4.54 -14.02
N ASP A 132 2.03 -4.95 -12.77
CA ASP A 132 3.20 -5.46 -12.05
C ASP A 132 4.34 -4.44 -11.81
N THR A 133 4.10 -3.17 -12.15
CA THR A 133 4.98 -2.07 -11.77
C THR A 133 4.65 -1.54 -10.39
N GLY A 134 5.61 -0.94 -9.73
CA GLY A 134 5.44 -0.39 -8.41
C GLY A 134 6.75 -0.04 -7.70
N PHE A 135 6.71 0.02 -6.39
CA PHE A 135 7.87 0.36 -5.58
C PHE A 135 7.82 -0.33 -4.21
N SER A 136 8.99 -0.46 -3.62
CA SER A 136 9.21 -0.95 -2.26
C SER A 136 9.96 0.10 -1.46
N ILE A 137 9.58 0.28 -0.22
CA ILE A 137 10.19 1.25 0.70
C ILE A 137 10.52 0.55 2.01
N VAL A 138 11.76 0.69 2.45
CA VAL A 138 12.27 0.11 3.69
C VAL A 138 12.32 1.18 4.77
N ILE A 139 11.68 0.90 5.89
CA ILE A 139 11.57 1.78 7.06
C ILE A 139 12.10 1.03 8.27
N SER A 140 12.97 1.66 9.05
CA SER A 140 13.43 1.17 10.35
C SER A 140 13.85 2.31 11.28
N GLU A 141 14.15 1.99 12.52
CA GLU A 141 14.80 2.90 13.47
C GLU A 141 16.22 3.28 13.07
#